data_bc95e09cf6dbf1c206ce7915317789da
#
_entry.id   bc95e09cf6dbf1c206ce7915317789da
#
_cell.length_a   1.000
_cell.length_b   1.000
_cell.length_c   1.000
_cell.angle_alpha   90.00
_cell.angle_beta   90.00
_cell.angle_gamma   90.00
#
_symmetry.space_group_name_H-M   'P 1'
#
loop_
_entity.id
_entity.type
_entity.pdbx_description
1 polymer ?
#
loop_
_entity_poly.entity_id
_entity_poly.type
_entity_poly.pdbx_seq_one_letter_code
_entity_poly.pdbx_strand_id
1 'polypeptide(L)'
;MDANFPRYWMWSEAFEALARAERMHRQFFQPVTSSTATWEPPVDVLETDKAVVALVALPGVAPGDVRAVIDGADLIISGSRTYPSEMSTATIHRLELPQGRFERRIRLPAGRYSAIDRSTSNGCLVVTLQKQGTRNG
;
A
#
# COMPACT_ATOMS: atom_id res chain seq x y z
N MET A 1 26.39 -5.64 6.49
CA MET A 1 25.03 -5.78 6.10
C MET A 1 24.48 -7.09 6.54
N ASP A 2 23.34 -7.05 6.93
CA ASP A 2 22.77 -8.23 7.50
C ASP A 2 22.36 -9.22 6.42
N ALA A 3 22.01 -10.39 6.88
CA ALA A 3 21.64 -11.48 6.01
C ALA A 3 20.34 -11.21 5.26
N ASN A 4 19.57 -10.21 5.73
CA ASN A 4 18.29 -9.91 5.09
C ASN A 4 18.43 -9.08 3.85
N PHE A 5 19.56 -8.45 3.69
CA PHE A 5 19.72 -7.52 2.59
C PHE A 5 19.55 -8.21 1.22
N PRO A 6 20.23 -9.33 0.94
CA PRO A 6 20.03 -9.96 -0.35
C PRO A 6 18.60 -10.42 -0.58
N ARG A 7 17.95 -10.92 0.46
CA ARG A 7 16.58 -11.36 0.35
C ARG A 7 15.63 -10.19 0.10
N TYR A 8 15.89 -9.10 0.78
CA TYR A 8 15.08 -7.91 0.59
C TYR A 8 15.20 -7.38 -0.83
N TRP A 9 16.42 -7.38 -1.34
CA TRP A 9 16.66 -6.92 -2.69
C TRP A 9 15.95 -7.79 -3.71
N MET A 10 16.00 -9.10 -3.53
CA MET A 10 15.31 -10.01 -4.43
C MET A 10 13.81 -9.81 -4.42
N TRP A 11 13.27 -9.55 -3.24
CA TRP A 11 11.86 -9.32 -3.10
C TRP A 11 11.43 -8.06 -3.84
N SER A 12 12.21 -7.03 -3.72
CA SER A 12 11.97 -5.76 -4.39
C SER A 12 11.96 -5.93 -5.90
N GLU A 13 12.93 -6.67 -6.39
CA GLU A 13 13.05 -6.90 -7.82
C GLU A 13 11.89 -7.73 -8.35
N ALA A 14 11.48 -8.73 -7.59
CA ALA A 14 10.34 -9.55 -7.96
C ALA A 14 9.07 -8.72 -8.02
N PHE A 15 8.92 -7.82 -7.08
CA PHE A 15 7.76 -6.94 -7.03
C PHE A 15 7.71 -6.03 -8.26
N GLU A 16 8.86 -5.48 -8.64
CA GLU A 16 8.93 -4.63 -9.82
C GLU A 16 8.58 -5.40 -11.09
N ALA A 17 9.07 -6.62 -11.20
CA ALA A 17 8.78 -7.44 -12.36
C ALA A 17 7.29 -7.74 -12.44
N LEU A 18 6.68 -8.01 -11.31
CA LEU A 18 5.27 -8.29 -11.26
C LEU A 18 4.46 -7.07 -11.67
N ALA A 19 4.86 -5.91 -11.18
CA ALA A 19 4.15 -4.68 -11.52
C ALA A 19 4.24 -4.39 -13.01
N ARG A 20 5.40 -4.64 -13.60
CA ARG A 20 5.57 -4.44 -15.04
C ARG A 20 4.70 -5.41 -15.83
N ALA A 21 4.67 -6.66 -15.39
CA ALA A 21 3.85 -7.67 -16.05
C ALA A 21 2.38 -7.32 -15.99
N GLU A 22 1.95 -6.81 -14.87
CA GLU A 22 0.56 -6.39 -14.71
C GLU A 22 0.20 -5.24 -15.64
N ARG A 23 1.11 -4.29 -15.76
CA ARG A 23 0.85 -3.17 -16.65
C ARG A 23 0.76 -3.62 -18.09
N MET A 24 1.66 -4.53 -18.49
CA MET A 24 1.60 -5.07 -19.83
C MET A 24 0.32 -5.85 -20.08
N HIS A 25 -0.10 -6.61 -19.10
CA HIS A 25 -1.32 -7.35 -19.20
C HIS A 25 -2.50 -6.43 -19.40
N ARG A 26 -2.58 -5.36 -18.64
CA ARG A 26 -3.66 -4.40 -18.79
C ARG A 26 -3.65 -3.76 -20.17
N GLN A 27 -2.47 -3.52 -20.68
CA GLN A 27 -2.32 -2.92 -21.98
C GLN A 27 -2.92 -3.79 -23.07
N PHE A 28 -2.68 -5.10 -22.99
CA PHE A 28 -3.08 -6.01 -24.04
C PHE A 28 -4.49 -6.54 -23.85
N PHE A 29 -4.87 -6.77 -22.64
CA PHE A 29 -6.14 -7.43 -22.37
C PHE A 29 -7.23 -6.49 -21.95
N GLN A 30 -6.86 -5.24 -21.72
CA GLN A 30 -7.83 -4.20 -21.47
C GLN A 30 -8.79 -4.62 -20.37
N PRO A 31 -8.38 -4.64 -19.14
CA PRO A 31 -9.21 -5.14 -18.07
C PRO A 31 -10.53 -4.39 -18.00
N VAL A 32 -11.55 -5.11 -17.66
CA VAL A 32 -12.88 -4.54 -17.55
C VAL A 32 -13.23 -4.14 -16.14
N THR A 33 -12.31 -4.24 -15.25
CA THR A 33 -12.55 -3.86 -13.86
C THR A 33 -12.77 -2.37 -13.76
N SER A 34 -13.51 -1.98 -12.76
CA SER A 34 -13.74 -0.58 -12.51
C SER A 34 -12.53 0.10 -11.89
N SER A 35 -11.57 -0.66 -11.48
CA SER A 35 -10.39 -0.10 -10.85
C SER A 35 -9.54 0.63 -11.87
N THR A 36 -9.12 1.83 -11.52
CA THR A 36 -8.18 2.58 -12.34
C THR A 36 -6.79 2.56 -11.72
N ALA A 37 -6.58 1.70 -10.73
CA ALA A 37 -5.30 1.61 -10.05
C ALA A 37 -4.25 1.04 -10.97
N THR A 38 -3.06 1.60 -10.93
CA THR A 38 -1.94 1.16 -11.74
C THR A 38 -0.91 0.40 -10.92
N TRP A 39 -0.96 0.48 -9.60
CA TRP A 39 0.00 -0.23 -8.77
C TRP A 39 -0.57 -0.50 -7.40
N GLU A 40 0.07 -1.43 -6.70
CA GLU A 40 -0.32 -1.82 -5.37
C GLU A 40 0.86 -1.64 -4.43
N PRO A 41 0.71 -0.84 -3.39
CA PRO A 41 1.81 -0.68 -2.44
C PRO A 41 2.02 -1.93 -1.61
N PRO A 42 3.26 -2.25 -1.26
CA PRO A 42 3.52 -3.37 -0.36
C PRO A 42 3.01 -3.07 1.03
N VAL A 43 2.59 -4.11 1.72
CA VAL A 43 1.97 -4.00 3.03
C VAL A 43 2.50 -5.07 3.96
N ASP A 44 2.82 -4.67 5.18
CA ASP A 44 3.07 -5.60 6.27
C ASP A 44 1.87 -5.56 7.20
N VAL A 45 1.42 -6.71 7.64
CA VAL A 45 0.32 -6.80 8.59
C VAL A 45 0.82 -7.51 9.83
N LEU A 46 0.70 -6.84 10.96
CA LEU A 46 1.17 -7.35 12.24
C LEU A 46 0.00 -7.40 13.20
N GLU A 47 0.01 -8.38 14.07
CA GLU A 47 -1.08 -8.55 15.00
C GLU A 47 -0.56 -8.71 16.41
N THR A 48 -1.17 -7.98 17.34
CA THR A 48 -0.91 -8.14 18.76
C THR A 48 -2.19 -8.59 19.43
N ASP A 49 -2.13 -8.74 20.75
CA ASP A 49 -3.34 -9.11 21.50
C ASP A 49 -4.43 -8.03 21.37
N LYS A 50 -4.04 -6.80 21.15
CA LYS A 50 -4.98 -5.69 21.23
C LYS A 50 -5.28 -5.06 19.88
N ALA A 51 -4.44 -5.29 18.89
CA ALA A 51 -4.58 -4.54 17.64
C ALA A 51 -4.01 -5.29 16.46
N VAL A 52 -4.46 -4.90 15.30
CA VAL A 52 -3.83 -5.26 14.03
C VAL A 52 -3.27 -3.98 13.44
N VAL A 53 -2.02 -4.04 13.00
CA VAL A 53 -1.34 -2.88 12.45
C VAL A 53 -0.94 -3.20 11.01
N ALA A 54 -1.33 -2.34 10.09
CA ALA A 54 -0.93 -2.47 8.70
C ALA A 54 0.06 -1.33 8.39
N LEU A 55 1.21 -1.70 7.87
CA LEU A 55 2.23 -0.75 7.42
C LEU A 55 2.21 -0.75 5.91
N VAL A 56 1.85 0.37 5.32
CA VAL A 56 1.72 0.46 3.87
C VAL A 56 2.83 1.37 3.36
N ALA A 57 3.67 0.86 2.48
CA ALA A 57 4.80 1.63 1.97
C ALA A 57 4.31 2.62 0.92
N LEU A 58 4.34 3.91 1.26
CA LEU A 58 3.84 4.95 0.38
C LEU A 58 4.80 6.14 0.34
N PRO A 59 6.05 5.91 -0.06
CA PRO A 59 7.00 7.02 -0.11
C PRO A 59 6.54 8.05 -1.12
N GLY A 60 6.62 9.30 -0.72
CA GLY A 60 6.26 10.41 -1.61
C GLY A 60 4.77 10.65 -1.76
N VAL A 61 3.95 10.01 -0.93
CA VAL A 61 2.50 10.23 -0.97
C VAL A 61 2.10 11.07 0.22
N ALA A 62 1.41 12.17 -0.04
CA ALA A 62 0.95 13.02 1.03
C ALA A 62 -0.16 12.32 1.82
N PRO A 63 -0.16 12.47 3.15
CA PRO A 63 -1.18 11.78 3.95
C PRO A 63 -2.61 12.09 3.54
N GLY A 64 -2.86 13.32 3.09
CA GLY A 64 -4.20 13.71 2.67
C GLY A 64 -4.64 13.08 1.36
N ASP A 65 -3.72 12.46 0.64
CA ASP A 65 -4.02 11.84 -0.65
C ASP A 65 -4.26 10.34 -0.52
N VAL A 66 -4.38 9.82 0.69
CA VAL A 66 -4.57 8.40 0.93
C VAL A 66 -5.86 8.18 1.70
N ARG A 67 -6.63 7.22 1.24
CA ARG A 67 -7.84 6.80 1.94
C ARG A 67 -7.63 5.40 2.49
N ALA A 68 -8.19 5.18 3.67
CA ALA A 68 -8.15 3.87 4.32
C ALA A 68 -9.55 3.59 4.83
N VAL A 69 -10.19 2.56 4.30
CA VAL A 69 -11.55 2.24 4.69
C VAL A 69 -11.67 0.74 4.94
N ILE A 70 -12.65 0.38 5.75
CA ILE A 70 -12.97 -1.01 6.00
C ILE A 70 -14.18 -1.37 5.15
N ASP A 71 -14.06 -2.46 4.42
CA ASP A 71 -15.15 -2.97 3.62
C ASP A 71 -15.28 -4.45 3.92
N GLY A 72 -16.25 -4.80 4.77
CA GLY A 72 -16.40 -6.16 5.21
C GLY A 72 -15.22 -6.62 6.03
N ALA A 73 -14.52 -7.63 5.57
CA ALA A 73 -13.36 -8.18 6.25
C ALA A 73 -12.06 -7.61 5.71
N ASP A 74 -12.14 -6.62 4.84
CA ASP A 74 -10.96 -6.10 4.17
C ASP A 74 -10.70 -4.66 4.55
N LEU A 75 -9.43 -4.33 4.61
CA LEU A 75 -8.96 -2.95 4.68
C LEU A 75 -8.57 -2.55 3.27
N ILE A 76 -9.09 -1.43 2.80
CA ILE A 76 -8.80 -0.95 1.45
C ILE A 76 -8.04 0.35 1.57
N ILE A 77 -6.84 0.37 1.00
CA ILE A 77 -5.99 1.55 0.94
C ILE A 77 -5.97 2.01 -0.50
N SER A 78 -6.24 3.29 -0.71
CA SER A 78 -6.26 3.83 -2.07
C SER A 78 -5.79 5.26 -2.08
N GLY A 79 -5.36 5.72 -3.24
CA GLY A 79 -4.88 7.08 -3.40
C GLY A 79 -4.10 7.23 -4.68
N SER A 80 -3.31 8.29 -4.72
CA SER A 80 -2.47 8.59 -5.89
C SER A 80 -1.13 9.10 -5.44
N ARG A 81 -0.11 8.75 -6.20
CA ARG A 81 1.21 9.33 -6.06
C ARG A 81 1.48 10.15 -7.30
N THR A 82 1.75 11.43 -7.11
CA THR A 82 1.99 12.34 -8.23
C THR A 82 3.33 13.04 -8.02
N TYR A 83 3.88 13.53 -9.11
CA TYR A 83 5.09 14.31 -9.04
C TYR A 83 4.77 15.72 -8.59
N PRO A 84 5.74 16.38 -7.95
CA PRO A 84 5.58 17.79 -7.67
C PRO A 84 5.38 18.57 -8.97
N SER A 85 4.60 19.63 -8.91
CA SER A 85 4.28 20.39 -10.11
C SER A 85 5.51 21.01 -10.73
N GLU A 86 6.54 21.30 -9.92
CA GLU A 86 7.79 21.85 -10.45
C GLU A 86 8.47 20.90 -11.42
N MET A 87 8.12 19.63 -11.38
CA MET A 87 8.76 18.63 -12.23
C MET A 87 8.05 18.46 -13.55
N SER A 88 6.98 19.21 -13.79
CA SER A 88 6.15 18.97 -14.96
C SER A 88 6.87 19.29 -16.27
N THR A 89 7.90 20.13 -16.23
CA THR A 89 8.68 20.47 -17.42
C THR A 89 10.04 19.79 -17.45
N ALA A 90 10.27 18.88 -16.51
CA ALA A 90 11.58 18.24 -16.42
C ALA A 90 11.76 17.18 -17.49
N THR A 91 13.01 16.98 -17.88
CA THR A 91 13.37 15.86 -18.74
C THR A 91 13.53 14.64 -17.87
N ILE A 92 12.81 13.58 -18.18
CA ILE A 92 12.84 12.37 -17.37
C ILE A 92 13.96 11.47 -17.87
N HIS A 93 14.91 11.18 -16.98
CA HIS A 93 15.99 10.25 -17.30
C HIS A 93 15.70 8.85 -16.79
N ARG A 94 15.00 8.75 -15.67
CA ARG A 94 14.70 7.46 -15.08
C ARG A 94 13.45 7.59 -14.24
N LEU A 95 12.58 6.60 -14.35
CA LEU A 95 11.30 6.64 -13.69
C LEU A 95 11.00 5.26 -13.13
N GLU A 96 11.44 5.02 -11.91
CA GLU A 96 11.32 3.68 -11.30
C GLU A 96 10.30 3.62 -10.19
N LEU A 97 10.05 4.75 -9.53
CA LEU A 97 9.07 4.76 -8.47
C LEU A 97 7.67 4.67 -9.07
N PRO A 98 6.82 3.84 -8.51
CA PRO A 98 5.46 3.75 -9.03
C PRO A 98 4.74 5.08 -8.89
N GLN A 99 3.91 5.39 -9.85
CA GLN A 99 3.15 6.62 -9.78
C GLN A 99 1.75 6.39 -10.32
N GLY A 100 0.87 7.32 -10.03
CA GLY A 100 -0.50 7.23 -10.42
C GLY A 100 -1.33 6.61 -9.31
N ARG A 101 -2.50 6.18 -9.67
CA ARG A 101 -3.43 5.66 -8.68
C ARG A 101 -2.99 4.31 -8.18
N PHE A 102 -3.18 4.10 -6.89
CA PHE A 102 -2.89 2.81 -6.28
C PHE A 102 -4.10 2.37 -5.49
N GLU A 103 -4.19 1.06 -5.31
CA GLU A 103 -5.21 0.48 -4.46
C GLU A 103 -4.68 -0.84 -3.95
N ARG A 104 -4.87 -1.09 -2.67
CA ARG A 104 -4.50 -2.36 -2.08
C ARG A 104 -5.62 -2.82 -1.17
N ARG A 105 -6.08 -4.03 -1.39
CA ARG A 105 -7.10 -4.64 -0.55
C ARG A 105 -6.42 -5.70 0.31
N ILE A 106 -6.60 -5.58 1.61
CA ILE A 106 -5.91 -6.40 2.58
C ILE A 106 -6.95 -7.15 3.41
N ARG A 107 -6.93 -8.47 3.34
CA ARG A 107 -7.80 -9.26 4.19
C ARG A 107 -7.29 -9.19 5.62
N LEU A 108 -8.13 -8.78 6.54
CA LEU A 108 -7.76 -8.65 7.94
C LEU A 108 -7.94 -9.99 8.66
N PRO A 109 -7.17 -10.21 9.73
CA PRO A 109 -7.45 -11.36 10.58
C PRO A 109 -8.88 -11.33 11.09
N ALA A 110 -9.45 -12.50 11.29
CA ALA A 110 -10.83 -12.60 11.74
C ALA A 110 -10.99 -11.90 13.08
N GLY A 111 -12.15 -11.25 13.25
CA GLY A 111 -12.44 -10.55 14.48
C GLY A 111 -13.19 -9.28 14.21
N ARG A 112 -13.46 -8.57 15.28
CA ARG A 112 -14.14 -7.28 15.19
C ARG A 112 -13.22 -6.19 15.67
N TYR A 113 -13.32 -5.05 15.04
CA TYR A 113 -12.47 -3.91 15.33
C TYR A 113 -13.33 -2.74 15.75
N SER A 114 -12.95 -2.07 16.84
CA SER A 114 -13.74 -1.01 17.41
C SER A 114 -13.33 0.38 16.94
N ALA A 115 -12.09 0.51 16.48
CA ALA A 115 -11.60 1.81 16.09
C ALA A 115 -10.49 1.62 15.09
N ILE A 116 -10.35 2.61 14.22
CA ILE A 116 -9.29 2.64 13.23
C ILE A 116 -8.57 3.98 13.37
N ASP A 117 -7.27 3.92 13.51
CA ASP A 117 -6.42 5.11 13.59
C ASP A 117 -5.40 5.05 12.49
N ARG A 118 -4.97 6.20 12.03
CA ARG A 118 -3.96 6.25 10.99
C ARG A 118 -2.93 7.31 11.32
N SER A 119 -1.70 7.04 10.93
CA SER A 119 -0.62 7.99 11.07
C SER A 119 0.41 7.67 9.99
N THR A 120 1.45 8.49 9.92
CA THR A 120 2.53 8.23 8.98
C THR A 120 3.83 8.13 9.76
N SER A 121 4.72 7.30 9.28
CA SER A 121 6.01 7.10 9.92
C SER A 121 6.99 6.56 8.89
N ASN A 122 8.09 7.28 8.72
CA ASN A 122 9.19 6.80 7.88
C ASN A 122 8.74 6.38 6.48
N GLY A 123 7.87 7.16 5.87
CA GLY A 123 7.41 6.88 4.52
C GLY A 123 6.31 5.84 4.42
N CYS A 124 5.80 5.40 5.56
CA CYS A 124 4.71 4.43 5.58
C CYS A 124 3.45 5.05 6.16
N LEU A 125 2.33 4.59 5.64
CA LEU A 125 1.06 4.82 6.29
C LEU A 125 0.90 3.71 7.32
N VAL A 126 0.57 4.08 8.54
CA VAL A 126 0.38 3.13 9.64
C VAL A 126 -1.10 3.15 9.97
N VAL A 127 -1.77 2.03 9.78
CA VAL A 127 -3.18 1.90 10.11
C VAL A 127 -3.29 0.92 11.26
N THR A 128 -3.84 1.41 12.37
CA THR A 128 -4.00 0.60 13.57
C THR A 128 -5.47 0.33 13.81
N LEU A 129 -5.81 -0.94 13.88
CA LEU A 129 -7.19 -1.35 14.11
C LEU A 129 -7.28 -1.98 15.49
N GLN A 130 -8.02 -1.35 16.37
CA GLN A 130 -8.17 -1.82 17.74
C GLN A 130 -9.15 -2.98 17.76
N LYS A 131 -8.76 -4.05 18.42
CA LYS A 131 -9.64 -5.21 18.53
C LYS A 131 -10.73 -4.93 19.53
N GLN A 132 -11.93 -5.30 19.16
CA GLN A 132 -13.07 -5.13 20.02
C GLN A 132 -13.15 -6.26 21.01
N GLY A 133 -13.49 -5.95 22.24
CA GLY A 133 -13.71 -7.00 23.22
C GLY A 133 -12.50 -7.49 23.95
N THR A 134 -11.33 -6.92 23.65
CA THR A 134 -10.12 -7.36 24.32
C THR A 134 -9.95 -6.76 25.70
N ARG A 135 -10.72 -5.76 26.01
CA ARG A 135 -10.55 -5.07 27.28
C ARG A 135 -10.86 -5.95 28.47
N ASN A 136 -11.64 -6.92 28.29
CA ASN A 136 -11.95 -7.83 29.38
C ASN A 136 -10.98 -8.93 29.52
N GLY A 137 -10.16 -8.88 28.69
CA GLY A 137 -9.14 -10.03 28.65
C GLY A 137 -9.18 -10.31 28.12
#